data_4c24a4f90fd4456b982cdc33413c9077
#
_entry.id   4c24a4f90fd4456b982cdc33413c9077
#
_cell.length_a   1.000
_cell.length_b   1.000
_cell.length_c   1.000
_cell.angle_alpha   90.00
_cell.angle_beta   90.00
_cell.angle_gamma   90.00
#
_symmetry.space_group_name_H-M   'P 1'
#
loop_
_entity.id
_entity.type
_entity.pdbx_description
1 polymer ?
#
loop_
_entity_poly.entity_id
_entity_poly.type
_entity_poly.pdbx_seq_one_letter_code
_entity_poly.pdbx_strand_id
1 'polypeptide(L)'
;MKENYIFTITTGRSGQETLHKIIETYSTNCISEFEAPNIKPYLPLFLGDLEKKFRRKFFETNELLGRGKVLNCYENEQYEYIDLIAKKKIKKIKKKMVFNNANYYFDISKFYARALYKGINNILDSFSIVFLVRDPLFNMKSFMNRNKDFLKDNSLPSANSNLLKMDCSNFLKEEYYLWAWAEIYLRYKSISKLKKINKCIVIKTEDLDCPKKIQSFLSRLNITYKEIKPIKKANTNYEIGNKKTVINKLDLKILENFMLKLHTNDEDLIKALESSLEKNKSLL
;
A
#
# COMPACT_ATOMS: atom_id res chain seq x y z
N MET A 1 19.00 18.89 -10.72
CA MET A 1 17.83 18.94 -9.79
C MET A 1 17.97 17.81 -8.77
N LYS A 2 17.65 18.05 -7.48
CA LYS A 2 17.67 17.00 -6.47
C LYS A 2 16.44 16.10 -6.66
N GLU A 3 16.67 14.83 -6.95
CA GLU A 3 15.62 13.84 -7.11
C GLU A 3 15.08 13.40 -5.73
N ASN A 4 13.77 13.41 -5.55
CA ASN A 4 13.12 13.00 -4.32
C ASN A 4 12.16 11.84 -4.59
N TYR A 5 12.35 10.73 -3.89
CA TYR A 5 11.58 9.50 -4.03
C TYR A 5 10.67 9.32 -2.82
N ILE A 6 9.41 9.02 -3.07
CA ILE A 6 8.40 8.78 -2.04
C ILE A 6 7.75 7.43 -2.33
N PHE A 7 7.74 6.54 -1.35
CA PHE A 7 7.12 5.22 -1.45
C PHE A 7 6.00 5.05 -0.44
N THR A 8 4.89 4.45 -0.87
CA THR A 8 3.75 4.20 0.00
C THR A 8 3.86 2.83 0.65
N ILE A 9 3.58 2.80 1.95
CA ILE A 9 3.34 1.56 2.71
C ILE A 9 1.84 1.50 2.99
N THR A 10 1.20 0.39 2.63
CA THR A 10 -0.25 0.19 2.80
C THR A 10 -0.64 -1.26 2.56
N THR A 11 -1.73 -1.69 3.15
CA THR A 11 -2.30 -3.05 2.93
C THR A 11 -2.98 -3.22 1.57
N GLY A 12 -3.32 -2.13 0.91
CA GLY A 12 -4.32 -2.08 -0.16
C GLY A 12 -5.72 -1.76 0.40
N ARG A 13 -6.66 -1.42 -0.46
CA ARG A 13 -8.03 -0.99 -0.08
C ARG A 13 -8.06 0.21 0.90
N SER A 14 -6.99 0.97 0.96
CA SER A 14 -6.80 2.11 1.85
C SER A 14 -6.85 3.46 1.12
N GLY A 15 -7.50 3.56 -0.04
CA GLY A 15 -7.61 4.82 -0.78
C GLY A 15 -6.43 5.17 -1.68
N GLN A 16 -5.61 4.18 -2.08
CA GLN A 16 -4.43 4.38 -2.93
C GLN A 16 -4.74 5.11 -4.24
N GLU A 17 -5.82 4.72 -4.93
CA GLU A 17 -6.22 5.35 -6.18
C GLU A 17 -6.70 6.79 -5.97
N THR A 18 -7.37 7.06 -4.84
CA THR A 18 -7.74 8.42 -4.45
C THR A 18 -6.51 9.26 -4.21
N LEU A 19 -5.54 8.74 -3.44
CA LEU A 19 -4.27 9.43 -3.19
C LEU A 19 -3.52 9.70 -4.51
N HIS A 20 -3.46 8.72 -5.41
CA HIS A 20 -2.85 8.90 -6.73
C HIS A 20 -3.50 10.04 -7.51
N LYS A 21 -4.82 10.06 -7.61
CA LYS A 21 -5.57 11.12 -8.30
C LYS A 21 -5.37 12.49 -7.65
N ILE A 22 -5.27 12.56 -6.33
CA ILE A 22 -4.94 13.79 -5.61
C ILE A 22 -3.60 14.34 -6.06
N ILE A 23 -2.55 13.51 -6.00
CA ILE A 23 -1.20 13.92 -6.40
C ILE A 23 -1.18 14.33 -7.87
N GLU A 24 -1.76 13.51 -8.75
CA GLU A 24 -1.81 13.76 -10.20
C GLU A 24 -2.55 15.07 -10.54
N THR A 25 -3.64 15.35 -9.83
CA THR A 25 -4.47 16.55 -10.11
C THR A 25 -3.88 17.82 -9.55
N TYR A 26 -3.34 17.77 -8.35
CA TYR A 26 -3.01 18.99 -7.60
C TYR A 26 -1.52 19.27 -7.49
N SER A 27 -0.63 18.29 -7.62
CA SER A 27 0.80 18.57 -7.58
C SER A 27 1.30 19.23 -8.88
N THR A 28 2.33 20.06 -8.76
CA THR A 28 2.93 20.75 -9.92
C THR A 28 4.34 20.26 -10.23
N ASN A 29 4.99 19.56 -9.30
CA ASN A 29 6.37 19.11 -9.42
C ASN A 29 6.58 17.63 -9.07
N CYS A 30 5.49 16.85 -8.99
CA CYS A 30 5.51 15.45 -8.57
C CYS A 30 4.81 14.56 -9.60
N ILE A 31 5.48 13.49 -10.01
CA ILE A 31 4.85 12.39 -10.76
C ILE A 31 4.35 11.37 -9.77
N SER A 32 3.09 11.00 -9.89
CA SER A 32 2.49 9.91 -9.13
C SER A 32 2.22 8.70 -10.01
N GLU A 33 2.54 7.51 -9.54
CA GLU A 33 2.19 6.27 -10.22
C GLU A 33 1.51 5.30 -9.26
N PHE A 34 0.40 4.73 -9.70
CA PHE A 34 -0.36 3.73 -8.95
C PHE A 34 -0.03 2.33 -9.44
N GLU A 35 0.57 1.51 -8.55
CA GLU A 35 0.99 0.12 -8.81
C GLU A 35 1.76 -0.03 -10.15
N ALA A 36 2.78 0.80 -10.36
CA ALA A 36 3.58 0.79 -11.58
C ALA A 36 4.61 -0.37 -11.60
N PRO A 37 4.79 -1.04 -12.75
CA PRO A 37 4.17 -0.72 -14.03
C PRO A 37 2.68 -1.12 -14.08
N ASN A 38 1.80 -0.15 -14.28
CA ASN A 38 0.38 -0.43 -14.49
C ASN A 38 0.14 -0.71 -15.99
N ILE A 39 -0.24 -1.94 -16.30
CA ILE A 39 -0.48 -2.37 -17.68
C ILE A 39 -1.93 -2.15 -18.02
N LYS A 40 -2.21 -1.15 -18.85
CA LYS A 40 -3.51 -1.01 -19.49
C LYS A 40 -3.57 -1.96 -20.70
N PRO A 41 -4.57 -2.83 -20.81
CA PRO A 41 -4.71 -3.70 -21.97
C PRO A 41 -5.07 -2.88 -23.20
N TYR A 42 -4.59 -3.31 -24.36
CA TYR A 42 -5.02 -2.78 -25.66
C TYR A 42 -6.24 -3.55 -26.18
N LEU A 43 -6.37 -4.82 -25.79
CA LEU A 43 -7.48 -5.68 -26.18
C LEU A 43 -8.67 -5.55 -25.22
N PRO A 44 -9.92 -5.67 -25.73
CA PRO A 44 -11.11 -5.55 -24.90
C PRO A 44 -11.36 -6.77 -24.00
N LEU A 45 -12.08 -6.54 -22.87
CA LEU A 45 -12.64 -7.55 -21.97
C LEU A 45 -11.67 -8.70 -21.59
N PHE A 46 -12.07 -9.96 -21.80
CA PHE A 46 -11.32 -11.15 -21.37
C PHE A 46 -9.95 -11.30 -22.09
N LEU A 47 -9.84 -10.89 -23.33
CA LEU A 47 -8.58 -10.86 -24.09
C LEU A 47 -7.60 -9.88 -23.46
N GLY A 48 -8.09 -8.76 -22.91
CA GLY A 48 -7.28 -7.80 -22.18
C GLY A 48 -6.64 -8.40 -20.92
N ASP A 49 -7.31 -9.31 -20.22
CA ASP A 49 -6.72 -9.99 -19.06
C ASP A 49 -5.64 -11.01 -19.45
N LEU A 50 -5.79 -11.69 -20.56
CA LEU A 50 -4.76 -12.57 -21.13
C LEU A 50 -3.55 -11.76 -21.60
N GLU A 51 -3.79 -10.65 -22.32
CA GLU A 51 -2.75 -9.71 -22.74
C GLU A 51 -1.95 -9.19 -21.54
N LYS A 52 -2.63 -8.73 -20.48
CA LYS A 52 -1.97 -8.28 -19.24
C LYS A 52 -1.10 -9.36 -18.63
N LYS A 53 -1.59 -10.61 -18.55
CA LYS A 53 -0.83 -11.74 -18.00
C LYS A 53 0.41 -12.01 -18.85
N PHE A 54 0.27 -12.02 -20.17
CA PHE A 54 1.36 -12.23 -21.12
C PHE A 54 2.42 -11.13 -21.01
N ARG A 55 2.00 -9.84 -21.09
CA ARG A 55 2.90 -8.69 -21.00
C ARG A 55 3.62 -8.64 -19.66
N ARG A 56 2.92 -8.93 -18.53
CA ARG A 56 3.55 -9.02 -17.21
C ARG A 56 4.62 -10.10 -17.14
N LYS A 57 4.41 -11.24 -17.82
CA LYS A 57 5.35 -12.35 -17.81
C LYS A 57 6.58 -12.11 -18.69
N PHE A 58 6.40 -11.51 -19.86
CA PHE A 58 7.45 -11.47 -20.89
C PHE A 58 8.06 -10.07 -21.11
N PHE A 59 7.30 -8.99 -20.91
CA PHE A 59 7.76 -7.63 -21.25
C PHE A 59 7.78 -6.68 -20.06
N GLU A 60 6.88 -6.84 -19.11
CA GLU A 60 6.76 -5.96 -17.97
C GLU A 60 6.73 -6.80 -16.71
N THR A 61 7.84 -6.86 -16.03
CA THR A 61 8.07 -7.81 -14.94
C THR A 61 7.25 -7.46 -13.70
N ASN A 62 6.57 -8.46 -13.13
CA ASN A 62 5.91 -8.34 -11.82
C ASN A 62 6.91 -7.94 -10.72
N GLU A 63 8.18 -8.25 -10.92
CA GLU A 63 9.28 -7.95 -10.02
C GLU A 63 9.44 -6.46 -9.76
N LEU A 64 9.22 -5.60 -10.77
CA LEU A 64 9.26 -4.14 -10.61
C LEU A 64 8.15 -3.61 -9.69
N LEU A 65 7.06 -4.39 -9.53
CA LEU A 65 6.03 -4.13 -8.53
C LEU A 65 6.44 -4.61 -7.13
N GLY A 66 7.42 -5.48 -6.99
CA GLY A 66 7.75 -6.18 -5.75
C GLY A 66 6.96 -7.49 -5.56
N ARG A 67 6.63 -8.20 -6.67
CA ARG A 67 5.90 -9.47 -6.71
C ARG A 67 6.75 -10.56 -7.36
N GLY A 68 6.20 -11.78 -7.37
CA GLY A 68 6.83 -12.91 -8.07
C GLY A 68 8.19 -13.25 -7.46
N LYS A 69 9.22 -13.39 -8.31
CA LYS A 69 10.55 -13.82 -7.88
C LYS A 69 11.17 -12.95 -6.79
N VAL A 70 10.84 -11.64 -6.74
CA VAL A 70 11.32 -10.73 -5.68
C VAL A 70 10.91 -11.21 -4.29
N LEU A 71 9.68 -11.73 -4.13
CA LEU A 71 9.22 -12.26 -2.84
C LEU A 71 9.99 -13.52 -2.45
N ASN A 72 10.15 -14.45 -3.38
CA ASN A 72 10.91 -15.69 -3.13
C ASN A 72 12.37 -15.38 -2.79
N CYS A 73 12.97 -14.41 -3.48
CA CYS A 73 14.33 -13.95 -3.17
C CYS A 73 14.42 -13.29 -1.78
N TYR A 74 13.38 -12.56 -1.36
CA TYR A 74 13.31 -11.99 -0.03
C TYR A 74 13.23 -13.07 1.05
N GLU A 75 12.41 -14.10 0.83
CA GLU A 75 12.25 -15.26 1.71
C GLU A 75 13.53 -16.08 1.88
N ASN A 76 14.31 -16.19 0.80
CA ASN A 76 15.58 -16.93 0.76
C ASN A 76 16.82 -16.04 0.95
N GLU A 77 16.65 -14.81 1.41
CA GLU A 77 17.72 -13.84 1.68
C GLU A 77 18.62 -13.51 0.47
N GLN A 78 18.12 -13.72 -0.73
CA GLN A 78 18.83 -13.44 -1.99
C GLN A 78 18.70 -11.95 -2.36
N TYR A 79 19.24 -11.07 -1.53
CA TYR A 79 19.04 -9.62 -1.64
C TYR A 79 19.67 -9.00 -2.89
N GLU A 80 20.72 -9.60 -3.46
CA GLU A 80 21.35 -9.13 -4.70
C GLU A 80 20.36 -9.04 -5.87
N TYR A 81 19.46 -10.02 -5.97
CA TYR A 81 18.40 -9.98 -6.99
C TYR A 81 17.41 -8.83 -6.74
N ILE A 82 17.07 -8.58 -5.48
CA ILE A 82 16.19 -7.47 -5.11
C ILE A 82 16.83 -6.14 -5.45
N ASP A 83 18.14 -6.01 -5.20
CA ASP A 83 18.94 -4.83 -5.55
C ASP A 83 18.97 -4.60 -7.07
N LEU A 84 19.14 -5.67 -7.86
CA LEU A 84 19.09 -5.59 -9.31
C LEU A 84 17.74 -5.04 -9.80
N ILE A 85 16.64 -5.55 -9.26
CA ILE A 85 15.28 -5.11 -9.61
C ILE A 85 15.05 -3.66 -9.16
N ALA A 86 15.49 -3.31 -7.97
CA ALA A 86 15.42 -1.95 -7.46
C ALA A 86 16.20 -0.96 -8.35
N LYS A 87 17.43 -1.31 -8.78
CA LYS A 87 18.22 -0.54 -9.75
C LYS A 87 17.46 -0.32 -11.05
N LYS A 88 16.84 -1.38 -11.60
CA LYS A 88 16.02 -1.28 -12.82
C LYS A 88 14.82 -0.35 -12.62
N LYS A 89 14.12 -0.46 -11.47
CA LYS A 89 12.98 0.40 -11.13
C LYS A 89 13.41 1.85 -11.02
N ILE A 90 14.44 2.16 -10.26
CA ILE A 90 14.95 3.53 -10.08
C ILE A 90 15.41 4.14 -11.40
N LYS A 91 16.10 3.36 -12.25
CA LYS A 91 16.49 3.84 -13.59
C LYS A 91 15.27 4.24 -14.45
N LYS A 92 14.17 3.47 -14.39
CA LYS A 92 12.91 3.82 -15.09
C LYS A 92 12.28 5.08 -14.51
N ILE A 93 12.25 5.19 -13.17
CA ILE A 93 11.71 6.36 -12.47
C ILE A 93 12.49 7.63 -12.87
N LYS A 94 13.83 7.58 -12.81
CA LYS A 94 14.69 8.71 -13.21
C LYS A 94 14.40 9.21 -14.63
N LYS A 95 14.29 8.29 -15.60
CA LYS A 95 13.92 8.66 -16.98
C LYS A 95 12.58 9.40 -17.05
N LYS A 96 11.58 8.94 -16.27
CA LYS A 96 10.27 9.61 -16.23
C LYS A 96 10.35 10.98 -15.60
N MET A 97 11.08 11.11 -14.48
CA MET A 97 11.27 12.40 -13.80
C MET A 97 11.93 13.42 -14.74
N VAL A 98 12.99 13.03 -15.46
CA VAL A 98 13.65 13.89 -16.43
C VAL A 98 12.68 14.28 -17.56
N PHE A 99 12.00 13.32 -18.17
CA PHE A 99 11.05 13.56 -19.26
C PHE A 99 9.92 14.53 -18.88
N ASN A 100 9.43 14.47 -17.65
CA ASN A 100 8.34 15.31 -17.17
C ASN A 100 8.83 16.54 -16.38
N ASN A 101 10.12 16.81 -16.33
CA ASN A 101 10.72 17.89 -15.54
C ASN A 101 10.23 17.90 -14.07
N ALA A 102 10.15 16.73 -13.45
CA ALA A 102 9.63 16.55 -12.10
C ALA A 102 10.74 16.37 -11.07
N ASN A 103 10.61 17.02 -9.91
CA ASN A 103 11.55 16.91 -8.79
C ASN A 103 11.19 15.78 -7.81
N TYR A 104 9.95 15.32 -7.85
CA TYR A 104 9.39 14.30 -6.97
C TYR A 104 8.80 13.15 -7.78
N TYR A 105 9.00 11.94 -7.27
CA TYR A 105 8.31 10.75 -7.74
C TYR A 105 7.63 10.06 -6.58
N PHE A 106 6.33 9.77 -6.71
CA PHE A 106 5.52 9.15 -5.70
C PHE A 106 5.01 7.78 -6.18
N ASP A 107 5.60 6.70 -5.65
CA ASP A 107 5.17 5.32 -5.90
C ASP A 107 4.06 4.91 -4.93
N ILE A 108 2.84 4.84 -5.42
CA ILE A 108 1.68 4.42 -4.63
C ILE A 108 1.42 2.94 -4.88
N SER A 109 2.07 2.09 -4.09
CA SER A 109 1.99 0.64 -4.24
C SER A 109 1.90 -0.08 -2.90
N LYS A 110 0.96 -1.03 -2.80
CA LYS A 110 0.87 -1.95 -1.65
C LYS A 110 2.00 -2.97 -1.59
N PHE A 111 2.81 -3.09 -2.66
CA PHE A 111 3.84 -4.12 -2.75
C PHE A 111 5.21 -3.67 -2.26
N TYR A 112 5.43 -2.36 -2.12
CA TYR A 112 6.72 -1.81 -1.70
C TYR A 112 7.25 -2.41 -0.39
N ALA A 113 6.43 -2.43 0.65
CA ALA A 113 6.80 -2.89 1.99
C ALA A 113 6.96 -4.42 2.12
N ARG A 114 6.71 -5.18 1.05
CA ARG A 114 6.74 -6.66 1.13
C ARG A 114 8.14 -7.23 0.96
N ALA A 115 8.89 -6.69 0.02
CA ALA A 115 10.27 -7.11 -0.25
C ALA A 115 11.12 -5.98 -0.87
N LEU A 116 10.54 -5.21 -1.81
CA LEU A 116 11.27 -4.27 -2.65
C LEU A 116 11.97 -3.16 -1.86
N TYR A 117 11.45 -2.80 -0.68
CA TYR A 117 12.04 -1.80 0.21
C TYR A 117 13.51 -2.11 0.56
N LYS A 118 13.90 -3.37 0.66
CA LYS A 118 15.29 -3.78 0.93
C LYS A 118 16.23 -3.27 -0.15
N GLY A 119 15.94 -3.57 -1.41
CA GLY A 119 16.77 -3.11 -2.52
C GLY A 119 16.74 -1.60 -2.71
N ILE A 120 15.58 -0.95 -2.52
CA ILE A 120 15.48 0.52 -2.56
C ILE A 120 16.37 1.16 -1.50
N ASN A 121 16.34 0.63 -0.26
CA ASN A 121 17.18 1.11 0.82
C ASN A 121 18.68 0.93 0.52
N ASN A 122 19.07 -0.11 -0.21
CA ASN A 122 20.47 -0.32 -0.56
C ASN A 122 20.95 0.68 -1.63
N ILE A 123 20.08 1.06 -2.57
CA ILE A 123 20.45 1.80 -3.77
C ILE A 123 20.31 3.32 -3.60
N LEU A 124 19.27 3.78 -2.92
CA LEU A 124 19.07 5.21 -2.70
C LEU A 124 19.82 5.68 -1.46
N ASP A 125 20.36 6.90 -1.53
CA ASP A 125 20.98 7.55 -0.38
C ASP A 125 19.94 8.11 0.58
N SER A 126 18.79 8.54 0.04
CA SER A 126 17.71 9.11 0.81
C SER A 126 16.37 8.95 0.07
N PHE A 127 15.31 8.66 0.82
CA PHE A 127 13.94 8.62 0.30
C PHE A 127 12.93 8.89 1.42
N SER A 128 11.68 9.13 1.06
CA SER A 128 10.59 9.33 2.02
C SER A 128 9.59 8.19 1.95
N ILE A 129 8.91 7.92 3.06
CA ILE A 129 7.82 6.96 3.10
C ILE A 129 6.52 7.63 3.55
N VAL A 130 5.42 7.14 3.01
CA VAL A 130 4.06 7.51 3.40
C VAL A 130 3.32 6.26 3.82
N PHE A 131 2.88 6.22 5.07
CA PHE A 131 1.98 5.18 5.54
C PHE A 131 0.53 5.61 5.29
N LEU A 132 -0.05 5.06 4.23
CA LEU A 132 -1.47 5.23 3.93
C LEU A 132 -2.26 4.14 4.65
N VAL A 133 -2.88 4.52 5.76
CA VAL A 133 -3.58 3.59 6.66
C VAL A 133 -5.09 3.82 6.64
N ARG A 134 -5.82 2.73 6.69
CA ARG A 134 -7.26 2.69 6.92
C ARG A 134 -7.53 1.96 8.22
N ASP A 135 -8.60 2.33 8.91
CA ASP A 135 -9.10 1.57 10.05
C ASP A 135 -9.15 0.06 9.73
N PRO A 136 -8.66 -0.84 10.60
CA PRO A 136 -8.53 -2.27 10.30
C PRO A 136 -9.85 -2.95 9.98
N LEU A 137 -10.95 -2.62 10.69
CA LEU A 137 -12.28 -3.17 10.40
C LEU A 137 -12.80 -2.72 9.05
N PHE A 138 -12.69 -1.41 8.73
CA PHE A 138 -13.08 -0.90 7.43
C PHE A 138 -12.19 -1.42 6.30
N ASN A 139 -10.91 -1.68 6.58
CA ASN A 139 -10.00 -2.30 5.61
C ASN A 139 -10.42 -3.74 5.32
N MET A 140 -10.58 -4.58 6.35
CA MET A 140 -11.08 -5.94 6.28
C MET A 140 -12.39 -6.00 5.49
N LYS A 141 -13.40 -5.23 5.91
CA LYS A 141 -14.72 -5.21 5.26
C LYS A 141 -14.66 -4.79 3.79
N SER A 142 -13.77 -3.86 3.45
CA SER A 142 -13.57 -3.45 2.04
C SER A 142 -12.97 -4.56 1.17
N PHE A 143 -12.21 -5.49 1.74
CA PHE A 143 -11.77 -6.70 1.05
C PHE A 143 -12.92 -7.70 0.91
N MET A 144 -13.68 -7.93 2.00
CA MET A 144 -14.79 -8.88 2.02
C MET A 144 -15.91 -8.50 1.04
N ASN A 145 -16.17 -7.20 0.88
CA ASN A 145 -17.20 -6.70 -0.04
C ASN A 145 -16.85 -6.90 -1.52
N ARG A 146 -15.72 -7.50 -1.85
CA ARG A 146 -15.35 -7.79 -3.22
C ARG A 146 -15.53 -9.26 -3.56
N ASN A 147 -16.14 -9.51 -4.70
CA ASN A 147 -16.30 -10.85 -5.27
C ASN A 147 -14.96 -11.36 -5.88
N LYS A 148 -13.85 -11.21 -5.15
CA LYS A 148 -12.51 -11.60 -5.58
C LYS A 148 -11.76 -12.21 -4.41
N ASP A 149 -11.06 -13.31 -4.66
CA ASP A 149 -10.16 -13.91 -3.68
C ASP A 149 -8.84 -13.14 -3.62
N PHE A 150 -8.69 -12.33 -2.57
CA PHE A 150 -7.48 -11.57 -2.31
C PHE A 150 -6.41 -12.33 -1.53
N LEU A 151 -6.69 -13.52 -1.02
CA LEU A 151 -5.70 -14.34 -0.33
C LEU A 151 -4.53 -14.68 -1.26
N LYS A 152 -4.85 -15.05 -2.51
CA LYS A 152 -3.84 -15.31 -3.56
C LYS A 152 -3.17 -14.05 -4.10
N ASP A 153 -3.85 -12.91 -4.09
CA ASP A 153 -3.32 -11.62 -4.57
C ASP A 153 -2.54 -10.86 -3.48
N ASN A 154 -2.69 -11.27 -2.23
CA ASN A 154 -2.12 -10.54 -1.10
C ASN A 154 -0.70 -11.03 -0.78
N SER A 155 0.11 -11.24 -1.80
CA SER A 155 1.49 -11.73 -1.79
C SER A 155 2.33 -11.13 -0.65
N LEU A 156 2.06 -11.52 0.59
CA LEU A 156 2.98 -11.29 1.70
C LEU A 156 4.06 -12.37 1.65
N PRO A 157 5.27 -12.08 2.14
CA PRO A 157 6.29 -13.10 2.33
C PRO A 157 5.78 -14.27 3.15
N SER A 158 6.44 -15.43 3.04
CA SER A 158 6.10 -16.61 3.83
C SER A 158 6.15 -16.34 5.34
N ALA A 159 5.60 -17.26 6.12
CA ALA A 159 5.55 -17.15 7.58
C ALA A 159 6.93 -16.87 8.22
N ASN A 160 8.01 -17.42 7.64
CA ASN A 160 9.37 -17.21 8.17
C ASN A 160 9.86 -15.76 8.02
N SER A 161 9.42 -15.06 6.98
CA SER A 161 9.82 -13.67 6.68
C SER A 161 8.86 -12.63 7.25
N ASN A 162 7.77 -13.03 7.90
CA ASN A 162 6.82 -12.13 8.52
C ASN A 162 7.31 -11.65 9.89
N LEU A 163 6.99 -10.41 10.24
CA LEU A 163 7.27 -9.83 11.55
C LEU A 163 6.25 -10.35 12.58
N LEU A 164 5.01 -10.49 12.17
CA LEU A 164 3.93 -11.05 13.00
C LEU A 164 3.88 -12.57 12.80
N LYS A 165 4.49 -13.29 13.74
CA LYS A 165 4.54 -14.75 13.75
C LYS A 165 3.22 -15.30 14.29
N MET A 166 2.36 -15.74 13.38
CA MET A 166 1.07 -16.38 13.70
C MET A 166 0.82 -17.54 12.74
N ASP A 167 0.25 -18.62 13.27
CA ASP A 167 -0.29 -19.68 12.43
C ASP A 167 -1.65 -19.24 11.87
N CYS A 168 -1.67 -18.98 10.58
CA CYS A 168 -2.85 -18.53 9.84
C CYS A 168 -3.65 -19.70 9.21
N SER A 169 -3.27 -20.96 9.45
CA SER A 169 -3.88 -22.14 8.79
C SER A 169 -5.38 -22.26 9.05
N ASN A 170 -5.82 -21.88 10.26
CA ASN A 170 -7.20 -21.96 10.70
C ASN A 170 -7.91 -20.58 10.77
N PHE A 171 -7.36 -19.57 10.10
CA PHE A 171 -7.97 -18.25 10.10
C PHE A 171 -9.21 -18.21 9.22
N LEU A 172 -10.25 -17.53 9.73
CA LEU A 172 -11.30 -17.04 8.86
C LEU A 172 -10.70 -16.07 7.83
N LYS A 173 -11.36 -15.90 6.72
CA LYS A 173 -10.91 -14.97 5.67
C LYS A 173 -10.75 -13.54 6.20
N GLU A 174 -11.66 -13.12 7.08
CA GLU A 174 -11.65 -11.85 7.79
C GLU A 174 -10.42 -11.71 8.69
N GLU A 175 -10.14 -12.72 9.49
CA GLU A 175 -8.97 -12.76 10.38
C GLU A 175 -7.66 -12.67 9.58
N TYR A 176 -7.60 -13.33 8.43
CA TYR A 176 -6.45 -13.21 7.53
C TYR A 176 -6.24 -11.77 7.03
N TYR A 177 -7.30 -11.02 6.73
CA TYR A 177 -7.16 -9.62 6.33
C TYR A 177 -6.73 -8.73 7.50
N LEU A 178 -7.20 -9.00 8.72
CA LEU A 178 -6.74 -8.32 9.94
C LEU A 178 -5.26 -8.62 10.20
N TRP A 179 -4.85 -9.88 10.06
CA TRP A 179 -3.45 -10.28 10.15
C TRP A 179 -2.58 -9.56 9.11
N ALA A 180 -3.01 -9.52 7.85
CA ALA A 180 -2.27 -8.82 6.80
C ALA A 180 -2.16 -7.31 7.06
N TRP A 181 -3.20 -6.72 7.67
CA TRP A 181 -3.17 -5.32 8.11
C TRP A 181 -2.13 -5.13 9.23
N ALA A 182 -2.15 -5.97 10.25
CA ALA A 182 -1.23 -5.93 11.37
C ALA A 182 0.23 -6.15 10.93
N GLU A 183 0.48 -7.11 10.05
CA GLU A 183 1.82 -7.37 9.47
C GLU A 183 2.35 -6.15 8.72
N ILE A 184 1.55 -5.49 7.89
CA ILE A 184 1.96 -4.27 7.17
C ILE A 184 2.18 -3.10 8.13
N TYR A 185 1.42 -3.01 9.22
CA TYR A 185 1.64 -2.02 10.27
C TYR A 185 3.02 -2.21 10.93
N LEU A 186 3.37 -3.43 11.31
CA LEU A 186 4.69 -3.75 11.87
C LEU A 186 5.82 -3.49 10.87
N ARG A 187 5.63 -3.81 9.59
CA ARG A 187 6.60 -3.49 8.52
C ARG A 187 6.79 -1.99 8.38
N TYR A 188 5.73 -1.21 8.45
CA TYR A 188 5.84 0.24 8.47
C TYR A 188 6.73 0.70 9.63
N LYS A 189 6.49 0.23 10.86
CA LYS A 189 7.31 0.57 12.03
C LYS A 189 8.77 0.16 11.86
N SER A 190 9.03 -1.00 11.28
CA SER A 190 10.39 -1.47 11.02
C SER A 190 11.08 -0.63 9.95
N ILE A 191 10.40 -0.38 8.82
CA ILE A 191 10.94 0.40 7.70
C ILE A 191 11.18 1.86 8.11
N SER A 192 10.29 2.46 8.91
CA SER A 192 10.42 3.86 9.34
C SER A 192 11.69 4.14 10.17
N LYS A 193 12.30 3.12 10.73
CA LYS A 193 13.56 3.21 11.51
C LYS A 193 14.82 3.16 10.64
N LEU A 194 14.70 2.94 9.32
CA LEU A 194 15.85 2.89 8.43
C LEU A 194 16.51 4.26 8.32
N LYS A 195 17.86 4.29 8.43
CA LYS A 195 18.66 5.54 8.45
C LYS A 195 18.48 6.43 7.20
N LYS A 196 18.11 5.85 6.07
CA LYS A 196 17.96 6.56 4.79
C LYS A 196 16.57 7.17 4.59
N ILE A 197 15.67 7.01 5.54
CA ILE A 197 14.36 7.64 5.51
C ILE A 197 14.49 9.13 5.87
N ASN A 198 14.23 9.98 4.88
CA ASN A 198 14.24 11.43 5.06
C ASN A 198 12.98 11.93 5.77
N LYS A 199 11.81 11.46 5.32
CA LYS A 199 10.51 11.80 5.90
C LYS A 199 9.66 10.56 6.07
N CYS A 200 8.97 10.48 7.20
CA CYS A 200 7.99 9.45 7.48
C CYS A 200 6.66 10.13 7.81
N ILE A 201 5.64 9.97 6.98
CA ILE A 201 4.36 10.64 7.12
C ILE A 201 3.24 9.61 7.13
N VAL A 202 2.35 9.73 8.12
CA VAL A 202 1.11 8.95 8.19
C VAL A 202 -0.03 9.80 7.62
N ILE A 203 -0.85 9.19 6.76
CA ILE A 203 -2.11 9.74 6.27
C ILE A 203 -3.20 8.68 6.36
N LYS A 204 -4.34 9.04 6.92
CA LYS A 204 -5.48 8.14 7.03
C LYS A 204 -6.36 8.22 5.78
N THR A 205 -7.03 7.12 5.45
CA THR A 205 -7.97 7.10 4.31
C THR A 205 -9.05 8.18 4.42
N GLU A 206 -9.54 8.41 5.63
CA GLU A 206 -10.55 9.43 5.93
C GLU A 206 -10.04 10.88 5.76
N ASP A 207 -8.73 11.09 5.82
CA ASP A 207 -8.11 12.40 5.62
C ASP A 207 -8.08 12.82 4.15
N LEU A 208 -8.23 11.84 3.22
CA LEU A 208 -8.19 12.09 1.78
C LEU A 208 -9.39 12.89 1.26
N ASP A 209 -10.45 13.01 2.03
CA ASP A 209 -11.64 13.81 1.69
C ASP A 209 -11.54 15.27 2.21
N CYS A 210 -10.50 15.58 3.01
CA CYS A 210 -10.35 16.88 3.65
C CYS A 210 -9.26 17.73 2.98
N PRO A 211 -9.59 18.79 2.22
CA PRO A 211 -8.62 19.64 1.53
C PRO A 211 -7.51 20.18 2.43
N LYS A 212 -7.83 20.64 3.64
CA LYS A 212 -6.85 21.16 4.60
C LYS A 212 -5.83 20.11 5.03
N LYS A 213 -6.28 18.86 5.26
CA LYS A 213 -5.39 17.76 5.61
C LYS A 213 -4.49 17.36 4.45
N ILE A 214 -5.01 17.39 3.22
CA ILE A 214 -4.23 17.13 2.01
C ILE A 214 -3.18 18.23 1.80
N GLN A 215 -3.54 19.50 1.98
CA GLN A 215 -2.59 20.63 1.91
C GLN A 215 -1.44 20.45 2.92
N SER A 216 -1.78 20.15 4.18
CA SER A 216 -0.79 19.85 5.22
C SER A 216 0.10 18.66 4.84
N PHE A 217 -0.49 17.59 4.31
CA PHE A 217 0.23 16.41 3.87
C PHE A 217 1.23 16.71 2.75
N LEU A 218 0.81 17.44 1.70
CA LEU A 218 1.68 17.81 0.58
C LEU A 218 2.79 18.78 1.02
N SER A 219 2.47 19.75 1.88
CA SER A 219 3.45 20.67 2.44
C SER A 219 4.52 19.95 3.26
N ARG A 220 4.14 18.98 4.10
CA ARG A 220 5.09 18.14 4.85
C ARG A 220 6.02 17.33 3.96
N LEU A 221 5.57 16.96 2.76
CA LEU A 221 6.40 16.28 1.74
C LEU A 221 7.23 17.26 0.91
N ASN A 222 7.04 18.58 1.05
CA ASN A 222 7.61 19.63 0.21
C ASN A 222 7.16 19.53 -1.27
N ILE A 223 5.98 18.99 -1.50
CA ILE A 223 5.38 18.92 -2.84
C ILE A 223 4.62 20.22 -3.06
N THR A 224 4.93 20.93 -4.14
CA THR A 224 4.17 22.13 -4.54
C THR A 224 2.84 21.72 -5.16
N TYR A 225 1.79 22.48 -4.86
CA TYR A 225 0.45 22.12 -5.27
C TYR A 225 -0.40 23.36 -5.62
N LYS A 226 -1.41 23.12 -6.47
CA LYS A 226 -2.48 24.08 -6.79
C LYS A 226 -3.52 24.10 -5.68
N GLU A 227 -4.45 25.04 -5.73
CA GLU A 227 -5.61 25.07 -4.82
C GLU A 227 -6.34 23.72 -4.82
N ILE A 228 -6.52 23.14 -3.65
CA ILE A 228 -7.16 21.83 -3.48
C ILE A 228 -8.65 22.03 -3.22
N LYS A 229 -9.46 21.55 -4.15
CA LYS A 229 -10.92 21.51 -4.05
C LYS A 229 -11.38 20.19 -3.41
N PRO A 230 -12.60 20.14 -2.84
CA PRO A 230 -13.17 18.89 -2.35
C PRO A 230 -13.15 17.79 -3.42
N ILE A 231 -12.61 16.63 -3.06
CA ILE A 231 -12.36 15.53 -4.00
C ILE A 231 -13.45 14.47 -3.84
N LYS A 232 -14.10 14.13 -4.95
CA LYS A 232 -14.97 12.95 -4.99
C LYS A 232 -14.09 11.69 -4.89
N LYS A 233 -14.45 10.76 -4.00
CA LYS A 233 -13.75 9.48 -3.86
C LYS A 233 -13.60 8.77 -5.21
N ALA A 234 -12.37 8.41 -5.55
CA ALA A 234 -12.04 7.86 -6.86
C ALA A 234 -12.57 6.45 -7.10
N ASN A 235 -13.01 5.74 -6.11
CA ASN A 235 -13.55 4.38 -6.18
C ASN A 235 -14.71 4.23 -5.22
N THR A 236 -15.77 4.96 -5.48
CA THR A 236 -17.06 4.50 -5.05
C THR A 236 -17.43 3.36 -6.01
N ASN A 237 -17.23 2.14 -5.57
CA ASN A 237 -17.51 0.92 -6.33
C ASN A 237 -19.02 0.77 -6.65
N TYR A 238 -19.65 1.74 -7.29
CA TYR A 238 -21.06 1.68 -7.66
C TYR A 238 -21.32 0.70 -8.80
N GLU A 239 -20.30 0.34 -9.58
CA GLU A 239 -20.47 -0.47 -10.79
C GLU A 239 -20.53 -2.00 -10.54
N ILE A 240 -20.28 -2.48 -9.32
CA ILE A 240 -20.24 -3.92 -9.03
C ILE A 240 -21.06 -4.25 -7.75
N GLY A 241 -22.28 -3.77 -7.65
CA GLY A 241 -23.19 -4.15 -6.55
C GLY A 241 -22.64 -3.88 -5.14
N ASN A 242 -21.89 -2.80 -4.97
CA ASN A 242 -21.18 -2.55 -3.71
C ASN A 242 -22.13 -2.11 -2.61
N LYS A 243 -22.29 -2.99 -1.68
CA LYS A 243 -22.83 -2.66 -0.37
C LYS A 243 -21.93 -1.61 0.28
N LYS A 244 -22.54 -0.53 0.80
CA LYS A 244 -21.86 0.43 1.65
C LYS A 244 -21.05 -0.35 2.71
N THR A 245 -19.79 0.01 2.93
CA THR A 245 -18.98 -0.64 3.97
C THR A 245 -19.58 -0.28 5.33
N VAL A 246 -20.37 -1.16 5.90
CA VAL A 246 -21.01 -1.01 7.21
C VAL A 246 -20.40 -2.08 8.13
N ILE A 247 -19.90 -1.66 9.26
CA ILE A 247 -19.43 -2.55 10.32
C ILE A 247 -20.65 -3.03 11.11
N ASN A 248 -20.66 -4.30 11.49
CA ASN A 248 -21.71 -4.91 12.28
C ASN A 248 -21.14 -5.65 13.52
N LYS A 249 -22.00 -6.15 14.39
CA LYS A 249 -21.59 -6.86 15.62
C LYS A 249 -20.71 -8.09 15.36
N LEU A 250 -20.92 -8.79 14.23
CA LEU A 250 -20.08 -9.93 13.86
C LEU A 250 -18.65 -9.48 13.52
N ASP A 251 -18.51 -8.37 12.80
CA ASP A 251 -17.20 -7.83 12.45
C ASP A 251 -16.39 -7.44 13.71
N LEU A 252 -17.07 -6.89 14.74
CA LEU A 252 -16.45 -6.57 16.02
C LEU A 252 -15.97 -7.84 16.73
N LYS A 253 -16.84 -8.88 16.80
CA LYS A 253 -16.47 -10.16 17.41
C LYS A 253 -15.29 -10.83 16.71
N ILE A 254 -15.20 -10.72 15.40
CA ILE A 254 -14.06 -11.23 14.63
C ILE A 254 -12.77 -10.49 15.03
N LEU A 255 -12.81 -9.16 15.16
CA LEU A 255 -11.64 -8.39 15.61
C LEU A 255 -11.25 -8.77 17.06
N GLU A 256 -12.22 -8.91 17.97
CA GLU A 256 -11.95 -9.36 19.35
C GLU A 256 -11.28 -10.74 19.35
N ASN A 257 -11.82 -11.71 18.61
CA ASN A 257 -11.24 -13.05 18.50
C ASN A 257 -9.83 -13.02 17.88
N PHE A 258 -9.60 -12.17 16.87
CA PHE A 258 -8.28 -11.98 16.29
C PHE A 258 -7.29 -11.43 17.32
N MET A 259 -7.70 -10.43 18.10
CA MET A 259 -6.86 -9.83 19.15
C MET A 259 -6.49 -10.85 20.25
N LEU A 260 -7.40 -11.76 20.61
CA LEU A 260 -7.10 -12.84 21.56
C LEU A 260 -6.05 -13.83 21.04
N LYS A 261 -5.97 -14.01 19.72
CA LYS A 261 -4.96 -14.86 19.06
C LYS A 261 -3.63 -14.12 18.80
N LEU A 262 -3.62 -12.80 19.02
CA LEU A 262 -2.48 -11.95 18.67
C LEU A 262 -1.39 -12.07 19.75
N HIS A 263 -0.28 -12.67 19.39
CA HIS A 263 0.91 -12.74 20.24
C HIS A 263 1.93 -11.68 19.80
N THR A 264 1.83 -10.48 20.33
CA THR A 264 2.76 -9.39 20.04
C THR A 264 2.96 -8.50 21.26
N ASN A 265 4.17 -7.98 21.40
CA ASN A 265 4.52 -6.97 22.42
C ASN A 265 4.46 -5.53 21.85
N ASP A 266 3.98 -5.35 20.63
CA ASP A 266 3.89 -4.02 20.02
C ASP A 266 2.64 -3.28 20.52
N GLU A 267 2.84 -2.44 21.55
CA GLU A 267 1.76 -1.67 22.16
C GLU A 267 1.02 -0.75 21.18
N ASP A 268 1.72 -0.17 20.20
CA ASP A 268 1.06 0.74 19.24
C ASP A 268 0.14 -0.03 18.30
N LEU A 269 0.52 -1.25 17.92
CA LEU A 269 -0.35 -2.14 17.13
C LEU A 269 -1.59 -2.52 17.94
N ILE A 270 -1.41 -2.92 19.20
CA ILE A 270 -2.51 -3.27 20.10
C ILE A 270 -3.46 -2.08 20.25
N LYS A 271 -2.94 -0.91 20.61
CA LYS A 271 -3.73 0.34 20.73
C LYS A 271 -4.48 0.71 19.44
N ALA A 272 -3.87 0.47 18.27
CA ALA A 272 -4.54 0.75 17.00
C ALA A 272 -5.74 -0.18 16.75
N LEU A 273 -5.65 -1.45 17.12
CA LEU A 273 -6.74 -2.43 17.03
C LEU A 273 -7.84 -2.14 18.05
N GLU A 274 -7.48 -1.88 19.32
CA GLU A 274 -8.39 -1.48 20.40
C GLU A 274 -9.16 -0.21 20.04
N SER A 275 -8.47 0.81 19.57
CA SER A 275 -9.10 2.07 19.16
C SER A 275 -10.10 1.87 18.01
N SER A 276 -9.81 0.96 17.08
CA SER A 276 -10.79 0.58 16.05
C SER A 276 -12.00 -0.12 16.62
N LEU A 277 -11.80 -1.05 17.59
CA LEU A 277 -12.86 -1.76 18.24
C LEU A 277 -13.79 -0.82 19.02
N GLU A 278 -13.23 0.04 19.87
CA GLU A 278 -13.98 0.99 20.68
C GLU A 278 -14.76 2.00 19.83
N LYS A 279 -14.10 2.61 18.86
CA LYS A 279 -14.72 3.55 17.92
C LYS A 279 -15.93 2.94 17.22
N ASN A 280 -15.82 1.68 16.79
CA ASN A 280 -16.90 1.05 16.05
C ASN A 280 -17.99 0.46 16.96
N LYS A 281 -17.69 0.10 18.21
CA LYS A 281 -18.70 -0.23 19.24
C LYS A 281 -19.61 0.96 19.53
N SER A 282 -19.07 2.16 19.57
CA SER A 282 -19.85 3.38 19.84
C SER A 282 -20.79 3.78 18.68
N LEU A 283 -20.64 3.19 17.50
CA LEU A 283 -21.47 3.46 16.32
C LEU A 283 -22.61 2.46 16.11
N LEU A 284 -22.66 1.38 16.91
CA LEU A 284 -23.67 0.33 16.86
C LEU A 284 -24.64 0.40 18.06
#